data_48968ddec432dcbfa7e232e028245800
#
_entry.id   48968ddec432dcbfa7e232e028245800
#
_cell.length_a   1.000
_cell.length_b   1.000
_cell.length_c   1.000
_cell.angle_alpha   90.00
_cell.angle_beta   90.00
_cell.angle_gamma   90.00
#
_symmetry.space_group_name_H-M   'P 1'
#
loop_
_entity.id
_entity.type
_entity.pdbx_description
1 polymer ?
#
loop_
_entity_poly.entity_id
_entity_poly.type
_entity_poly.pdbx_seq_one_letter_code
_entity_poly.pdbx_strand_id
1 'polypeptide(L)'
;MKKLLLIMTVFLLLASCSSNGHTANGDINDTCHFEQYFHKFMARYPDGLNNDVKKEEMNKQFVSEITDSLKSSEWLLEDYPLQFGSIAKQNEQTCNVHFQGWIRPNGFKFKDFNFNDLGFDIVGKVPIKYVDVLKEDNFYIVHGKLKRFLKQSEYVEYTNQMPYTPEVCIEKELGVNRINWLLGEMLFDIDSISEYKTIP
;
A
#
# COMPACT_ATOMS: atom_id res chain seq x y z
N MET A 1 64.20 3.38 19.51
CA MET A 1 62.98 4.23 19.68
C MET A 1 62.36 4.78 18.41
N LYS A 2 62.80 4.41 17.19
CA LYS A 2 62.21 4.88 15.91
C LYS A 2 61.24 3.90 15.23
N LYS A 3 61.07 2.69 15.75
CA LYS A 3 60.17 1.68 15.18
C LYS A 3 58.81 1.60 15.84
N LEU A 4 58.59 2.27 16.96
CA LEU A 4 57.30 2.27 17.66
C LEU A 4 56.31 3.36 17.17
N LEU A 5 56.87 4.38 16.46
CA LEU A 5 56.03 5.50 15.95
C LEU A 5 55.35 5.21 14.61
N LEU A 6 55.82 4.16 13.90
CA LEU A 6 55.27 3.82 12.58
C LEU A 6 54.02 2.91 12.65
N ILE A 7 53.80 2.24 13.77
CA ILE A 7 52.68 1.34 13.96
C ILE A 7 51.41 2.09 14.42
N MET A 8 51.57 3.26 15.05
CA MET A 8 50.42 4.07 15.48
C MET A 8 49.78 4.90 14.36
N THR A 9 50.49 5.15 13.25
CA THR A 9 49.97 5.94 12.14
C THR A 9 49.16 5.10 11.14
N VAL A 10 49.27 3.77 11.14
CA VAL A 10 48.50 2.90 10.23
C VAL A 10 47.13 2.56 10.80
N PHE A 11 46.91 2.67 12.12
CA PHE A 11 45.61 2.40 12.74
C PHE A 11 44.60 3.56 12.66
N LEU A 12 45.05 4.75 12.26
CA LEU A 12 44.19 5.96 12.15
C LEU A 12 43.60 6.18 10.77
N LEU A 13 43.92 5.33 9.77
CA LEU A 13 43.40 5.45 8.39
C LEU A 13 42.34 4.43 8.02
N LEU A 14 41.89 3.55 8.94
CA LEU A 14 40.83 2.57 8.69
C LEU A 14 39.47 2.92 9.32
N ALA A 15 39.35 4.11 9.90
CA ALA A 15 38.10 4.55 10.54
C ALA A 15 37.32 5.57 9.72
N SER A 16 37.44 5.56 8.38
CA SER A 16 36.73 6.50 7.52
C SER A 16 36.14 5.80 6.29
N CYS A 17 35.39 4.70 6.50
CA CYS A 17 34.37 4.24 5.61
C CYS A 17 33.09 4.06 6.42
N SER A 18 32.63 5.16 6.98
CA SER A 18 31.25 5.30 7.40
C SER A 18 30.44 5.45 6.11
N SER A 19 29.93 4.32 5.62
CA SER A 19 28.82 4.33 4.68
C SER A 19 27.71 5.17 5.33
N ASN A 20 27.45 6.34 4.76
CA ASN A 20 26.21 7.07 4.99
C ASN A 20 25.05 6.23 4.43
N GLY A 21 24.73 5.15 5.13
CA GLY A 21 23.40 4.60 5.09
C GLY A 21 22.51 5.69 5.72
N HIS A 22 21.75 6.38 4.92
CA HIS A 22 20.60 7.11 5.41
C HIS A 22 19.69 6.09 6.10
N THR A 23 19.92 5.84 7.38
CA THR A 23 18.86 5.38 8.26
C THR A 23 17.96 6.59 8.44
N ALA A 24 16.96 6.69 7.59
CA ALA A 24 15.78 7.50 7.88
C ALA A 24 15.10 6.84 9.09
N ASN A 25 15.60 7.14 10.29
CA ASN A 25 14.86 6.92 11.54
C ASN A 25 13.75 7.96 11.63
N GLY A 26 12.85 7.99 10.66
CA GLY A 26 11.53 8.51 10.83
C GLY A 26 10.79 7.52 11.73
N ASP A 27 10.13 8.01 12.75
CA ASP A 27 9.36 7.16 13.67
C ASP A 27 8.30 6.42 12.82
N ILE A 28 8.42 5.08 12.68
CA ILE A 28 7.51 4.24 11.90
C ILE A 28 6.06 4.42 12.37
N ASN A 29 5.88 4.83 13.63
CA ASN A 29 4.56 5.10 14.20
C ASN A 29 3.86 6.35 13.62
N ASP A 30 4.56 7.15 12.81
CA ASP A 30 4.03 8.39 12.21
C ASP A 30 3.54 8.19 10.76
N THR A 31 3.48 6.94 10.29
CA THR A 31 3.03 6.55 8.96
C THR A 31 1.69 5.83 9.02
N CYS A 32 0.98 5.75 7.88
CA CYS A 32 -0.28 5.01 7.81
C CYS A 32 -0.08 3.50 8.05
N HIS A 33 -1.17 2.80 8.39
CA HIS A 33 -1.15 1.38 8.74
C HIS A 33 -0.62 0.49 7.59
N PHE A 34 -0.93 0.80 6.34
CA PHE A 34 -0.34 0.07 5.20
C PHE A 34 1.17 0.17 5.17
N GLU A 35 1.72 1.37 5.34
CA GLU A 35 3.17 1.56 5.32
C GLU A 35 3.84 0.83 6.48
N GLN A 36 3.28 0.90 7.69
CA GLN A 36 3.75 0.12 8.84
C GLN A 36 3.73 -1.39 8.56
N TYR A 37 2.66 -1.88 7.91
CA TYR A 37 2.55 -3.28 7.52
C TYR A 37 3.64 -3.67 6.52
N PHE A 38 3.86 -2.87 5.48
CA PHE A 38 4.88 -3.16 4.46
C PHE A 38 6.28 -3.19 5.03
N HIS A 39 6.63 -2.24 5.90
CA HIS A 39 7.92 -2.27 6.61
C HIS A 39 8.11 -3.54 7.44
N LYS A 40 7.13 -3.90 8.24
CA LYS A 40 7.15 -5.12 9.05
C LYS A 40 7.23 -6.38 8.19
N PHE A 41 6.51 -6.40 7.07
CA PHE A 41 6.53 -7.51 6.13
C PHE A 41 7.91 -7.66 5.48
N MET A 42 8.46 -6.61 4.88
CA MET A 42 9.77 -6.67 4.22
C MET A 42 10.92 -6.98 5.18
N ALA A 43 10.84 -6.56 6.44
CA ALA A 43 11.86 -6.90 7.45
C ALA A 43 11.98 -8.42 7.68
N ARG A 44 10.92 -9.20 7.40
CA ARG A 44 10.95 -10.68 7.48
C ARG A 44 11.53 -11.34 6.24
N TYR A 45 11.56 -10.62 5.12
CA TYR A 45 12.00 -11.12 3.82
C TYR A 45 13.12 -10.26 3.22
N PRO A 46 14.27 -10.08 3.90
CA PRO A 46 15.34 -9.18 3.44
C PRO A 46 15.89 -9.56 2.07
N ASP A 47 15.81 -10.86 1.71
CA ASP A 47 16.24 -11.40 0.43
C ASP A 47 15.07 -11.83 -0.48
N GLY A 48 13.84 -11.47 -0.12
CA GLY A 48 12.62 -11.95 -0.79
C GLY A 48 12.57 -11.64 -2.28
N LEU A 49 13.21 -10.55 -2.69
CA LEU A 49 13.22 -10.09 -4.08
C LEU A 49 14.51 -10.48 -4.84
N ASN A 50 15.45 -11.22 -4.22
CA ASN A 50 16.75 -11.51 -4.80
C ASN A 50 16.76 -12.74 -5.75
N ASN A 51 15.75 -13.60 -5.64
CA ASN A 51 15.59 -14.75 -6.56
C ASN A 51 14.11 -15.15 -6.67
N ASP A 52 13.77 -15.84 -7.76
CA ASP A 52 12.39 -16.17 -8.10
C ASP A 52 11.71 -17.10 -7.09
N VAL A 53 12.44 -18.07 -6.51
CA VAL A 53 11.87 -19.00 -5.52
C VAL A 53 11.49 -18.27 -4.23
N LYS A 54 12.38 -17.42 -3.72
CA LYS A 54 12.11 -16.60 -2.53
C LYS A 54 11.01 -15.58 -2.80
N LYS A 55 10.97 -15.01 -3.99
CA LYS A 55 9.91 -14.09 -4.42
C LYS A 55 8.55 -14.79 -4.42
N GLU A 56 8.46 -16.01 -4.95
CA GLU A 56 7.21 -16.77 -4.97
C GLU A 56 6.72 -17.10 -3.56
N GLU A 57 7.61 -17.52 -2.66
CA GLU A 57 7.29 -17.77 -1.26
C GLU A 57 6.80 -16.49 -0.55
N MET A 58 7.53 -15.40 -0.72
CA MET A 58 7.17 -14.09 -0.19
C MET A 58 5.80 -13.64 -0.69
N ASN A 59 5.51 -13.77 -2.00
CA ASN A 59 4.23 -13.39 -2.57
C ASN A 59 3.08 -14.24 -2.03
N LYS A 60 3.25 -15.55 -1.88
CA LYS A 60 2.23 -16.42 -1.26
C LYS A 60 1.90 -15.95 0.15
N GLN A 61 2.92 -15.62 0.94
CA GLN A 61 2.73 -15.15 2.30
C GLN A 61 2.07 -13.78 2.33
N PHE A 62 2.48 -12.86 1.44
CA PHE A 62 1.86 -11.55 1.31
C PHE A 62 0.37 -11.64 1.01
N VAL A 63 -0.01 -12.42 -0.03
CA VAL A 63 -1.42 -12.60 -0.41
C VAL A 63 -2.24 -13.18 0.73
N SER A 64 -1.70 -14.16 1.46
CA SER A 64 -2.39 -14.77 2.61
C SER A 64 -2.61 -13.75 3.71
N GLU A 65 -1.54 -13.08 4.18
CA GLU A 65 -1.62 -12.14 5.29
C GLU A 65 -2.48 -10.92 5.00
N ILE A 66 -2.35 -10.33 3.80
CA ILE A 66 -3.17 -9.17 3.43
C ILE A 66 -4.65 -9.55 3.32
N THR A 67 -4.92 -10.75 2.77
CA THR A 67 -6.29 -11.28 2.68
C THR A 67 -6.91 -11.47 4.05
N ASP A 68 -6.18 -12.09 4.96
CA ASP A 68 -6.65 -12.38 6.31
C ASP A 68 -6.85 -11.07 7.12
N SER A 69 -5.92 -10.12 6.97
CA SER A 69 -6.04 -8.81 7.60
C SER A 69 -7.28 -8.06 7.13
N LEU A 70 -7.49 -7.95 5.82
CA LEU A 70 -8.63 -7.22 5.25
C LEU A 70 -9.99 -7.89 5.49
N LYS A 71 -10.02 -9.23 5.72
CA LYS A 71 -11.23 -9.96 6.10
C LYS A 71 -11.58 -9.84 7.58
N SER A 72 -10.57 -9.79 8.43
CA SER A 72 -10.76 -9.85 9.87
C SER A 72 -10.89 -8.49 10.54
N SER A 73 -10.27 -7.45 9.96
CA SER A 73 -10.13 -6.14 10.58
C SER A 73 -10.15 -5.02 9.54
N GLU A 74 -10.61 -3.85 9.95
CA GLU A 74 -10.51 -2.60 9.18
C GLU A 74 -9.15 -1.91 9.34
N TRP A 75 -8.28 -2.41 10.19
CA TRP A 75 -7.04 -1.74 10.63
C TRP A 75 -6.21 -1.16 9.48
N LEU A 76 -6.03 -1.87 8.37
CA LEU A 76 -5.22 -1.40 7.25
C LEU A 76 -5.85 -0.21 6.50
N LEU A 77 -7.18 -0.11 6.51
CA LEU A 77 -7.94 0.93 5.80
C LEU A 77 -8.40 2.07 6.71
N GLU A 78 -8.27 1.91 8.02
CA GLU A 78 -8.79 2.85 9.03
C GLU A 78 -8.27 4.28 8.85
N ASP A 79 -7.03 4.42 8.39
CA ASP A 79 -6.35 5.69 8.18
C ASP A 79 -5.95 5.94 6.72
N TYR A 80 -6.43 5.09 5.77
CA TYR A 80 -6.05 5.19 4.37
C TYR A 80 -7.15 5.86 3.53
N PRO A 81 -6.91 7.08 3.02
CA PRO A 81 -7.89 7.79 2.20
C PRO A 81 -7.98 7.19 0.80
N LEU A 82 -9.19 6.87 0.38
CA LEU A 82 -9.52 6.36 -0.94
C LEU A 82 -10.17 7.47 -1.77
N GLN A 83 -9.71 7.70 -3.00
CA GLN A 83 -10.39 8.61 -3.89
C GLN A 83 -11.70 7.98 -4.40
N PHE A 84 -12.79 8.74 -4.36
CA PHE A 84 -14.03 8.30 -4.97
C PHE A 84 -13.91 8.31 -6.50
N GLY A 85 -14.18 7.16 -7.12
CA GLY A 85 -14.08 6.99 -8.56
C GLY A 85 -15.43 7.07 -9.26
N SER A 86 -16.40 6.25 -8.83
CA SER A 86 -17.72 6.23 -9.48
C SER A 86 -18.81 5.65 -8.59
N ILE A 87 -20.06 5.94 -8.94
CA ILE A 87 -21.27 5.34 -8.37
C ILE A 87 -22.26 5.01 -9.46
N ALA A 88 -22.83 3.81 -9.44
CA ALA A 88 -23.82 3.36 -10.38
C ALA A 88 -25.07 2.83 -9.65
N LYS A 89 -26.25 3.37 -9.94
CA LYS A 89 -27.51 2.89 -9.38
C LYS A 89 -27.73 1.45 -9.82
N GLN A 90 -27.93 0.55 -8.87
CA GLN A 90 -28.23 -0.85 -9.12
C GLN A 90 -29.75 -1.09 -9.10
N ASN A 91 -30.45 -0.51 -8.13
CA ASN A 91 -31.90 -0.53 -7.99
C ASN A 91 -32.37 0.68 -7.16
N GLU A 92 -33.64 0.73 -6.76
CA GLU A 92 -34.20 1.85 -5.99
C GLU A 92 -33.62 2.02 -4.58
N GLN A 93 -32.91 1.04 -4.07
CA GLN A 93 -32.40 1.03 -2.69
C GLN A 93 -30.88 1.07 -2.60
N THR A 94 -30.17 0.58 -3.64
CA THR A 94 -28.74 0.35 -3.61
C THR A 94 -28.02 0.85 -4.84
N CYS A 95 -26.74 1.24 -4.62
CA CYS A 95 -25.77 1.58 -5.65
C CYS A 95 -24.54 0.72 -5.53
N ASN A 96 -23.83 0.52 -6.63
CA ASN A 96 -22.45 0.08 -6.63
C ASN A 96 -21.55 1.30 -6.56
N VAL A 97 -20.53 1.24 -5.73
CA VAL A 97 -19.50 2.29 -5.59
C VAL A 97 -18.14 1.74 -5.91
N HIS A 98 -17.28 2.60 -6.44
CA HIS A 98 -15.89 2.31 -6.74
C HIS A 98 -14.99 3.37 -6.10
N PHE A 99 -13.94 2.94 -5.40
CA PHE A 99 -12.92 3.76 -4.79
C PHE A 99 -11.53 3.30 -5.26
N GLN A 100 -10.66 4.28 -5.47
CA GLN A 100 -9.29 4.10 -5.95
C GLN A 100 -8.31 4.31 -4.81
N GLY A 101 -7.52 3.28 -4.48
CA GLY A 101 -6.53 3.33 -3.42
C GLY A 101 -5.13 3.73 -3.89
N TRP A 102 -4.90 3.81 -5.20
CA TRP A 102 -3.62 4.23 -5.78
C TRP A 102 -3.46 5.76 -5.87
N ILE A 103 -4.57 6.52 -5.77
CA ILE A 103 -4.55 7.98 -5.69
C ILE A 103 -4.63 8.41 -4.23
N ARG A 104 -3.83 9.40 -3.85
CA ARG A 104 -3.73 9.90 -2.48
C ARG A 104 -3.87 11.41 -2.43
N PRO A 105 -4.48 11.97 -1.37
CA PRO A 105 -4.58 13.42 -1.21
C PRO A 105 -3.20 14.04 -0.97
N ASN A 106 -3.02 15.28 -1.44
CA ASN A 106 -1.79 16.03 -1.18
C ASN A 106 -1.51 16.14 0.32
N GLY A 107 -0.25 15.90 0.71
CA GLY A 107 0.16 15.96 2.11
C GLY A 107 -0.15 14.69 2.92
N PHE A 108 -0.71 13.65 2.31
CA PHE A 108 -0.88 12.38 2.98
C PHE A 108 0.48 11.77 3.35
N LYS A 109 0.62 11.34 4.61
CA LYS A 109 1.89 10.83 5.16
C LYS A 109 2.15 9.39 4.73
N PHE A 110 2.76 9.23 3.57
CA PHE A 110 3.27 7.98 3.03
C PHE A 110 4.72 8.25 2.63
N LYS A 111 5.66 8.03 3.58
CA LYS A 111 7.02 8.61 3.54
C LYS A 111 8.00 7.85 2.67
N ASP A 112 8.03 6.53 2.82
CA ASP A 112 9.10 5.68 2.30
C ASP A 112 8.74 4.99 0.98
N PHE A 113 7.50 5.13 0.54
CA PHE A 113 7.00 4.57 -0.71
C PHE A 113 6.56 5.69 -1.65
N ASN A 114 6.93 5.56 -2.93
CA ASN A 114 6.51 6.51 -3.95
C ASN A 114 5.01 6.37 -4.26
N PHE A 115 4.48 7.38 -4.95
CA PHE A 115 3.06 7.49 -5.28
C PHE A 115 2.49 6.26 -6.01
N ASN A 116 3.30 5.57 -6.82
CA ASN A 116 2.88 4.42 -7.63
C ASN A 116 3.13 3.06 -6.96
N ASP A 117 3.62 3.04 -5.73
CA ASP A 117 4.09 1.80 -5.12
C ASP A 117 2.97 0.97 -4.48
N LEU A 118 1.78 1.53 -4.33
CA LEU A 118 0.60 0.83 -3.82
C LEU A 118 -0.58 0.99 -4.77
N GLY A 119 -1.05 -0.12 -5.33
CA GLY A 119 -2.17 -0.16 -6.25
C GLY A 119 -3.29 -1.06 -5.76
N PHE A 120 -4.50 -0.53 -5.59
CA PHE A 120 -5.71 -1.29 -5.35
C PHE A 120 -6.95 -0.47 -5.61
N ASP A 121 -8.07 -1.18 -5.82
CA ASP A 121 -9.38 -0.60 -5.93
C ASP A 121 -10.37 -1.34 -5.03
N ILE A 122 -11.33 -0.61 -4.48
CA ILE A 122 -12.41 -1.15 -3.68
C ILE A 122 -13.73 -0.91 -4.41
N VAL A 123 -14.51 -1.97 -4.58
CA VAL A 123 -15.89 -1.89 -5.04
C VAL A 123 -16.81 -2.49 -3.99
N GLY A 124 -18.02 -1.98 -3.90
CA GLY A 124 -19.01 -2.49 -2.96
C GLY A 124 -20.40 -1.94 -3.21
N LYS A 125 -21.37 -2.44 -2.43
CA LYS A 125 -22.74 -1.97 -2.46
C LYS A 125 -23.00 -1.05 -1.27
N VAL A 126 -23.68 0.06 -1.56
CA VAL A 126 -24.08 1.03 -0.53
C VAL A 126 -25.55 1.43 -0.73
N PRO A 127 -26.22 1.94 0.32
CA PRO A 127 -27.56 2.53 0.18
C PRO A 127 -27.60 3.70 -0.81
N ILE A 128 -28.72 3.87 -1.50
CA ILE A 128 -28.94 4.91 -2.52
C ILE A 128 -28.64 6.33 -2.02
N LYS A 129 -28.78 6.59 -0.74
CA LYS A 129 -28.47 7.91 -0.12
C LYS A 129 -27.05 8.41 -0.38
N TYR A 130 -26.10 7.52 -0.70
CA TYR A 130 -24.74 7.91 -0.97
C TYR A 130 -24.55 8.58 -2.33
N VAL A 131 -25.52 8.47 -3.26
CA VAL A 131 -25.48 9.16 -4.56
C VAL A 131 -25.35 10.67 -4.40
N ASP A 132 -25.99 11.25 -3.38
CA ASP A 132 -25.99 12.68 -3.15
C ASP A 132 -24.82 13.14 -2.26
N VAL A 133 -24.14 12.22 -1.61
CA VAL A 133 -23.07 12.51 -0.62
C VAL A 133 -21.68 12.38 -1.21
N LEU A 134 -21.46 11.36 -2.04
CA LEU A 134 -20.15 11.09 -2.63
C LEU A 134 -19.91 12.03 -3.82
N LYS A 135 -18.74 12.66 -3.85
CA LYS A 135 -18.34 13.63 -4.88
C LYS A 135 -17.07 13.16 -5.57
N GLU A 136 -17.02 13.32 -6.88
CA GLU A 136 -15.81 13.06 -7.67
C GLU A 136 -14.61 13.81 -7.11
N ASP A 137 -13.45 13.20 -7.21
CA ASP A 137 -12.15 13.71 -6.72
C ASP A 137 -12.02 13.91 -5.20
N ASN A 138 -13.07 13.67 -4.41
CA ASN A 138 -12.97 13.71 -2.97
C ASN A 138 -12.42 12.38 -2.43
N PHE A 139 -11.83 12.47 -1.24
CA PHE A 139 -11.27 11.33 -0.54
C PHE A 139 -12.15 10.91 0.64
N TYR A 140 -12.20 9.61 0.86
CA TYR A 140 -13.05 9.01 1.89
C TYR A 140 -12.31 7.89 2.62
N ILE A 141 -12.63 7.71 3.90
CA ILE A 141 -12.31 6.48 4.63
C ILE A 141 -13.49 5.52 4.44
N VAL A 142 -13.22 4.34 3.95
CA VAL A 142 -14.20 3.28 3.73
C VAL A 142 -14.07 2.25 4.85
N HIS A 143 -15.12 2.09 5.63
CA HIS A 143 -15.21 1.10 6.68
C HIS A 143 -15.91 -0.15 6.16
N GLY A 144 -15.34 -1.30 6.43
CA GLY A 144 -15.87 -2.57 5.95
C GLY A 144 -14.81 -3.66 5.88
N LYS A 145 -15.16 -4.79 5.29
CA LYS A 145 -14.29 -5.95 5.21
C LYS A 145 -14.22 -6.52 3.80
N LEU A 146 -13.05 -7.05 3.48
CA LEU A 146 -12.86 -7.78 2.23
C LEU A 146 -13.79 -9.01 2.19
N LYS A 147 -14.68 -9.04 1.22
CA LYS A 147 -15.47 -10.22 0.89
C LYS A 147 -14.65 -11.20 0.04
N ARG A 148 -14.06 -10.71 -1.02
CA ARG A 148 -13.17 -11.43 -1.93
C ARG A 148 -12.47 -10.49 -2.90
N PHE A 149 -11.42 -10.97 -3.54
CA PHE A 149 -10.87 -10.32 -4.72
C PHE A 149 -11.76 -10.56 -5.94
N LEU A 150 -11.85 -9.57 -6.84
CA LEU A 150 -12.57 -9.72 -8.10
C LEU A 150 -11.77 -10.60 -9.07
N LYS A 151 -12.50 -11.38 -9.86
CA LYS A 151 -11.91 -12.15 -10.96
C LYS A 151 -11.99 -11.33 -12.24
N GLN A 152 -11.08 -11.61 -13.16
CA GLN A 152 -11.02 -10.94 -14.46
C GLN A 152 -12.36 -10.94 -15.24
N SER A 153 -13.19 -11.97 -15.09
CA SER A 153 -14.50 -12.07 -15.74
C SER A 153 -15.59 -11.18 -15.14
N GLU A 154 -15.39 -10.66 -13.92
CA GLU A 154 -16.41 -9.87 -13.19
C GLU A 154 -16.17 -8.36 -13.33
N TYR A 155 -15.17 -8.00 -14.05
CA TYR A 155 -14.52 -6.72 -14.13
C TYR A 155 -15.33 -5.62 -14.82
N VAL A 156 -15.99 -6.00 -15.93
CA VAL A 156 -16.70 -5.05 -16.81
C VAL A 156 -17.88 -4.35 -16.11
N GLU A 157 -18.34 -4.89 -14.98
CA GLU A 157 -19.47 -4.31 -14.24
C GLU A 157 -19.06 -3.13 -13.33
N TYR A 158 -17.78 -3.03 -12.93
CA TYR A 158 -17.37 -2.12 -11.86
C TYR A 158 -16.33 -1.08 -12.28
N THR A 159 -15.39 -1.44 -13.12
CA THR A 159 -14.31 -0.53 -13.54
C THR A 159 -13.93 -0.76 -15.00
N ASN A 160 -13.24 0.17 -15.63
CA ASN A 160 -12.77 0.04 -17.03
C ASN A 160 -11.29 -0.40 -17.13
N GLN A 161 -10.69 -0.85 -16.05
CA GLN A 161 -9.27 -1.20 -16.00
C GLN A 161 -9.10 -2.73 -15.84
N MET A 162 -7.99 -3.31 -16.22
CA MET A 162 -7.75 -4.74 -16.05
C MET A 162 -7.45 -5.10 -14.59
N PRO A 163 -8.12 -6.10 -13.99
CA PRO A 163 -7.83 -6.53 -12.64
C PRO A 163 -6.42 -7.13 -12.57
N TYR A 164 -5.73 -6.81 -11.52
CA TYR A 164 -4.46 -7.43 -11.19
C TYR A 164 -4.62 -8.28 -9.92
N THR A 165 -3.80 -9.31 -9.82
CA THR A 165 -3.76 -10.16 -8.63
C THR A 165 -2.87 -9.53 -7.58
N PRO A 166 -3.14 -9.75 -6.28
CA PRO A 166 -2.22 -9.31 -5.22
C PRO A 166 -0.80 -9.82 -5.46
N GLU A 167 0.16 -8.92 -5.51
CA GLU A 167 1.57 -9.22 -5.76
C GLU A 167 2.47 -8.13 -5.20
N VAL A 168 3.67 -8.54 -4.73
CA VAL A 168 4.80 -7.64 -4.52
C VAL A 168 5.77 -7.83 -5.68
N CYS A 169 6.02 -6.79 -6.43
CA CYS A 169 6.92 -6.84 -7.56
C CYS A 169 7.97 -5.73 -7.54
N ILE A 170 9.08 -5.95 -8.25
CA ILE A 170 10.08 -4.91 -8.49
C ILE A 170 9.95 -4.44 -9.93
N GLU A 171 9.75 -3.15 -10.08
CA GLU A 171 9.92 -2.48 -11.37
C GLU A 171 11.31 -1.84 -11.43
N LYS A 172 11.99 -2.06 -12.55
CA LYS A 172 13.26 -1.40 -12.84
C LYS A 172 12.98 -0.21 -13.74
N GLU A 173 12.94 0.97 -13.16
CA GLU A 173 12.76 2.20 -13.91
C GLU A 173 13.99 3.10 -13.73
N LEU A 174 14.63 3.48 -14.85
CA LEU A 174 15.79 4.39 -14.87
C LEU A 174 16.96 3.98 -13.94
N GLY A 175 17.14 2.67 -13.72
CA GLY A 175 18.20 2.14 -12.87
C GLY A 175 17.89 2.12 -11.37
N VAL A 176 16.69 2.50 -10.99
CA VAL A 176 16.19 2.42 -9.60
C VAL A 176 15.24 1.23 -9.50
N ASN A 177 15.42 0.41 -8.46
CA ASN A 177 14.47 -0.65 -8.14
C ASN A 177 13.32 -0.02 -7.31
N ARG A 178 12.09 -0.14 -7.81
CA ARG A 178 10.87 0.21 -7.07
C ARG A 178 10.14 -1.04 -6.63
N ILE A 179 9.65 -1.04 -5.42
CA ILE A 179 8.82 -2.12 -4.89
C ILE A 179 7.36 -1.67 -5.04
N ASN A 180 6.59 -2.43 -5.82
CA ASN A 180 5.17 -2.20 -6.01
C ASN A 180 4.36 -3.22 -5.22
N TRP A 181 3.41 -2.70 -4.44
CA TRP A 181 2.47 -3.46 -3.63
C TRP A 181 1.11 -3.45 -4.34
N LEU A 182 0.85 -4.50 -5.10
CA LEU A 182 -0.40 -4.63 -5.83
C LEU A 182 -1.37 -5.46 -4.98
N LEU A 183 -2.45 -4.85 -4.53
CA LEU A 183 -3.48 -5.53 -3.74
C LEU A 183 -4.65 -6.01 -4.58
N GLY A 184 -4.73 -5.58 -5.85
CA GLY A 184 -5.78 -5.98 -6.76
C GLY A 184 -7.09 -5.24 -6.53
N GLU A 185 -8.13 -5.71 -7.18
CA GLU A 185 -9.48 -5.20 -7.02
C GLU A 185 -10.26 -6.03 -6.03
N MET A 186 -10.90 -5.34 -5.11
CA MET A 186 -11.49 -5.92 -3.93
C MET A 186 -12.99 -5.63 -3.86
N LEU A 187 -13.80 -6.69 -3.76
CA LEU A 187 -15.19 -6.57 -3.37
C LEU A 187 -15.28 -6.50 -1.85
N PHE A 188 -15.84 -5.40 -1.36
CA PHE A 188 -16.04 -5.14 0.05
C PHE A 188 -17.49 -5.23 0.46
N ASP A 189 -17.71 -5.71 1.67
CA ASP A 189 -18.94 -5.47 2.42
C ASP A 189 -18.73 -4.15 3.17
N ILE A 190 -19.25 -3.04 2.61
CA ILE A 190 -19.06 -1.68 3.12
C ILE A 190 -20.07 -1.40 4.21
N ASP A 191 -19.60 -1.09 5.41
CA ASP A 191 -20.42 -0.76 6.58
C ASP A 191 -20.76 0.74 6.62
N SER A 192 -19.74 1.58 6.38
CA SER A 192 -19.90 3.04 6.33
C SER A 192 -18.80 3.71 5.51
N ILE A 193 -19.05 4.98 5.16
CA ILE A 193 -18.11 5.84 4.43
C ILE A 193 -18.10 7.18 5.14
N SER A 194 -16.93 7.70 5.44
CA SER A 194 -16.72 9.03 6.01
C SER A 194 -15.79 9.87 5.15
N GLU A 195 -16.06 11.16 5.02
CA GLU A 195 -15.20 12.06 4.25
C GLU A 195 -13.83 12.23 4.93
N TYR A 196 -12.77 12.02 4.18
CA TYR A 196 -11.41 12.29 4.63
C TYR A 196 -11.14 13.80 4.58
N LYS A 197 -10.82 14.39 5.73
CA LYS A 197 -10.47 15.81 5.83
C LYS A 197 -8.96 15.92 5.98
N THR A 198 -8.31 16.52 5.00
CA THR A 198 -6.90 16.94 5.15
C THR A 198 -6.84 17.94 6.30
N ILE A 199 -6.03 17.65 7.31
CA ILE A 199 -5.70 18.64 8.33
C ILE A 199 -4.78 19.67 7.66
N PRO A 200 -5.15 20.95 7.67
CA PRO A 200 -4.38 22.01 7.04
C PRO A 200 -2.99 22.20 7.67
#